data_1e8b2462212f8b72703f177ed9244f7d
#
_entry.id   1e8b2462212f8b72703f177ed9244f7d
#
_cell.length_a   1.000
_cell.length_b   1.000
_cell.length_c   1.000
_cell.angle_alpha   90.00
_cell.angle_beta   90.00
_cell.angle_gamma   90.00
#
_symmetry.space_group_name_H-M   'P 1'
#
loop_
_entity.id
_entity.type
_entity.pdbx_description
1 polymer ?
#
loop_
_entity_poly.entity_id
_entity_poly.type
_entity_poly.pdbx_seq_one_letter_code
_entity_poly.pdbx_strand_id
1 'polypeptide(L)'
;MKLIKMALAAGCLWATAVLADPPPGYPFVGFDAGLKAAKSSGKPIFLYFGRYGCAWCDHTNKVTFSDAALKKLYSDNYELVYVDAESGKRLTLPSGERITEAELGARLQAFATPLFVYLTPQGDKIMQIPGFKTVQDFRDYDRYVRGGYYKQKTLLQFLDGKS
;
A
#
# COMPACT_ATOMS: atom_id res chain seq x y z
N MET A 1 9.13 49.24 -44.99
CA MET A 1 9.40 47.81 -44.72
C MET A 1 9.27 47.57 -43.22
N LYS A 2 8.16 46.98 -42.73
CA LYS A 2 7.94 46.67 -41.30
C LYS A 2 8.33 45.22 -41.07
N LEU A 3 9.37 44.99 -40.25
CA LEU A 3 9.80 43.68 -39.79
C LEU A 3 8.87 43.16 -38.71
N ILE A 4 8.10 42.14 -39.01
CA ILE A 4 7.26 41.40 -38.04
C ILE A 4 8.17 40.45 -37.27
N LYS A 5 8.39 40.71 -35.95
CA LYS A 5 9.06 39.75 -35.08
C LYS A 5 8.06 38.68 -34.66
N MET A 6 8.17 37.49 -35.19
CA MET A 6 7.46 36.30 -34.71
C MET A 6 8.14 35.83 -33.40
N ALA A 7 7.46 35.97 -32.29
CA ALA A 7 7.86 35.37 -31.03
C ALA A 7 7.37 33.90 -31.00
N LEU A 8 8.31 32.94 -31.07
CA LEU A 8 8.00 31.54 -30.80
C LEU A 8 7.79 31.39 -29.28
N ALA A 9 6.56 31.16 -28.87
CA ALA A 9 6.27 30.71 -27.51
C ALA A 9 6.57 29.22 -27.40
N ALA A 10 7.70 28.88 -26.77
CA ALA A 10 8.03 27.50 -26.41
C ALA A 10 7.11 27.08 -25.26
N GLY A 11 6.04 26.34 -25.57
CA GLY A 11 5.19 25.69 -24.58
C GLY A 11 5.94 24.53 -23.93
N CYS A 12 6.40 24.68 -22.69
CA CYS A 12 6.86 23.57 -21.86
C CYS A 12 5.68 22.65 -21.55
N LEU A 13 5.57 21.52 -22.25
CA LEU A 13 4.73 20.42 -21.85
C LEU A 13 5.32 19.80 -20.58
N TRP A 14 4.76 20.14 -19.45
CA TRP A 14 5.04 19.45 -18.20
C TRP A 14 4.40 18.08 -18.28
N ALA A 15 5.19 17.05 -18.60
CA ALA A 15 4.77 15.67 -18.42
C ALA A 15 4.62 15.45 -16.93
N THR A 16 3.38 15.46 -16.44
CA THR A 16 3.07 14.97 -15.08
C THR A 16 3.37 13.48 -15.08
N ALA A 17 4.48 13.09 -14.46
CA ALA A 17 4.74 11.69 -14.17
C ALA A 17 3.59 11.20 -13.29
N VAL A 18 2.74 10.34 -13.85
CA VAL A 18 1.70 9.65 -13.07
C VAL A 18 2.44 8.59 -12.27
N LEU A 19 2.82 8.95 -11.05
CA LEU A 19 3.39 8.02 -10.10
C LEU A 19 2.32 6.99 -9.71
N ALA A 20 2.75 5.77 -9.39
CA ALA A 20 1.91 4.81 -8.71
C ALA A 20 1.60 5.37 -7.31
N ASP A 21 0.41 5.94 -7.15
CA ASP A 21 0.07 6.67 -5.93
C ASP A 21 -0.74 5.82 -4.96
N PRO A 22 -0.43 5.92 -3.64
CA PRO A 22 -1.30 5.38 -2.61
C PRO A 22 -2.66 6.07 -2.62
N PRO A 23 -3.70 5.49 -1.97
CA PRO A 23 -5.01 6.11 -1.86
C PRO A 23 -4.93 7.52 -1.28
N PRO A 24 -5.59 8.52 -1.89
CA PRO A 24 -5.48 9.90 -1.48
C PRO A 24 -6.01 10.14 -0.06
N GLY A 25 -5.26 10.95 0.68
CA GLY A 25 -5.64 11.35 2.05
C GLY A 25 -5.46 10.29 3.13
N TYR A 26 -4.84 9.14 2.82
CA TYR A 26 -4.31 8.23 3.83
C TYR A 26 -2.86 8.61 4.17
N PRO A 27 -2.41 8.43 5.41
CA PRO A 27 -1.04 8.78 5.82
C PRO A 27 -0.04 7.66 5.46
N PHE A 28 -0.01 7.23 4.20
CA PHE A 28 0.95 6.24 3.75
C PHE A 28 2.38 6.79 3.77
N VAL A 29 3.29 5.98 4.26
CA VAL A 29 4.74 6.26 4.29
C VAL A 29 5.52 5.15 3.59
N GLY A 30 6.82 5.37 3.35
CA GLY A 30 7.71 4.34 2.84
C GLY A 30 8.03 3.26 3.89
N PHE A 31 8.54 2.11 3.44
CA PHE A 31 8.73 0.91 4.25
C PHE A 31 9.56 1.15 5.52
N ASP A 32 10.73 1.80 5.40
CA ASP A 32 11.63 2.04 6.55
C ASP A 32 10.96 2.90 7.62
N ALA A 33 10.24 3.94 7.21
CA ALA A 33 9.53 4.83 8.13
C ALA A 33 8.37 4.10 8.83
N GLY A 34 7.60 3.32 8.07
CA GLY A 34 6.49 2.53 8.63
C GLY A 34 6.97 1.45 9.59
N LEU A 35 8.04 0.73 9.27
CA LEU A 35 8.62 -0.26 10.16
C LEU A 35 9.14 0.35 11.47
N LYS A 36 9.80 1.51 11.38
CA LYS A 36 10.25 2.26 12.55
C LYS A 36 9.07 2.71 13.43
N ALA A 37 8.04 3.28 12.79
CA ALA A 37 6.83 3.73 13.49
C ALA A 37 6.11 2.56 14.17
N ALA A 38 5.96 1.42 13.49
CA ALA A 38 5.31 0.22 14.03
C ALA A 38 6.03 -0.33 15.27
N LYS A 39 7.35 -0.38 15.24
CA LYS A 39 8.15 -0.79 16.43
C LYS A 39 7.94 0.14 17.63
N SER A 40 7.70 1.42 17.40
CA SER A 40 7.50 2.41 18.48
C SER A 40 6.05 2.45 18.97
N SER A 41 5.06 2.34 18.05
CA SER A 41 3.62 2.41 18.39
C SER A 41 3.03 1.08 18.83
N GLY A 42 3.65 -0.04 18.48
CA GLY A 42 3.10 -1.38 18.66
C GLY A 42 1.96 -1.72 17.69
N LYS A 43 1.65 -0.85 16.73
CA LYS A 43 0.61 -1.10 15.72
C LYS A 43 1.11 -2.08 14.65
N PRO A 44 0.24 -2.96 14.13
CA PRO A 44 0.56 -3.75 12.95
C PRO A 44 0.76 -2.84 11.72
N ILE A 45 1.49 -3.35 10.74
CA ILE A 45 1.72 -2.66 9.47
C ILE A 45 0.69 -3.15 8.45
N PHE A 46 0.04 -2.21 7.77
CA PHE A 46 -0.70 -2.46 6.55
C PHE A 46 0.14 -2.01 5.36
N LEU A 47 0.66 -2.97 4.61
CA LEU A 47 1.53 -2.75 3.47
C LEU A 47 0.73 -2.93 2.17
N TYR A 48 0.66 -1.89 1.37
CA TYR A 48 0.00 -1.86 0.07
C TYR A 48 1.06 -1.83 -1.05
N PHE A 49 1.11 -2.89 -1.83
CA PHE A 49 1.86 -2.92 -3.08
C PHE A 49 0.99 -2.44 -4.23
N GLY A 50 1.40 -1.33 -4.83
CA GLY A 50 0.89 -0.86 -6.11
C GLY A 50 2.00 -0.87 -7.17
N ARG A 51 1.70 -0.35 -8.35
CA ARG A 51 2.66 -0.08 -9.42
C ARG A 51 2.12 0.96 -10.40
N TYR A 52 2.99 1.52 -11.19
CA TYR A 52 2.58 2.42 -12.27
C TYR A 52 1.59 1.72 -13.25
N GLY A 53 0.55 2.44 -13.68
CA GLY A 53 -0.42 1.92 -14.65
C GLY A 53 -1.31 0.77 -14.14
N CYS A 54 -1.42 0.59 -12.83
CA CYS A 54 -2.24 -0.45 -12.23
C CYS A 54 -3.72 -0.04 -12.19
N ALA A 55 -4.51 -0.43 -13.21
CA ALA A 55 -5.94 -0.12 -13.28
C ALA A 55 -6.75 -0.66 -12.08
N TRP A 56 -6.39 -1.84 -11.56
CA TRP A 56 -7.04 -2.40 -10.38
C TRP A 56 -6.66 -1.68 -9.09
N CYS A 57 -5.47 -1.06 -9.01
CA CYS A 57 -5.12 -0.18 -7.90
C CYS A 57 -5.98 1.08 -7.92
N ASP A 58 -6.11 1.72 -9.08
CA ASP A 58 -6.98 2.89 -9.26
C ASP A 58 -8.43 2.58 -8.92
N HIS A 59 -8.93 1.43 -9.39
CA HIS A 59 -10.28 0.98 -9.07
C HIS A 59 -10.46 0.79 -7.56
N THR A 60 -9.53 0.11 -6.90
CA THR A 60 -9.56 -0.11 -5.45
C THR A 60 -9.51 1.22 -4.68
N ASN A 61 -8.65 2.15 -5.10
CA ASN A 61 -8.54 3.47 -4.49
C ASN A 61 -9.84 4.26 -4.59
N LYS A 62 -10.53 4.19 -5.74
CA LYS A 62 -11.79 4.92 -6.00
C LYS A 62 -12.99 4.29 -5.31
N VAL A 63 -13.08 2.97 -5.27
CA VAL A 63 -14.27 2.26 -4.78
C VAL A 63 -14.15 1.92 -3.30
N THR A 64 -13.02 1.39 -2.87
CA THR A 64 -12.86 0.88 -1.50
C THR A 64 -12.24 1.92 -0.58
N PHE A 65 -11.10 2.49 -0.97
CA PHE A 65 -10.38 3.45 -0.13
C PHE A 65 -10.98 4.87 -0.13
N SER A 66 -12.04 5.11 -0.88
CA SER A 66 -12.86 6.33 -0.74
C SER A 66 -13.81 6.30 0.47
N ASP A 67 -14.04 5.14 1.09
CA ASP A 67 -14.87 5.01 2.29
C ASP A 67 -14.22 5.70 3.49
N ALA A 68 -14.89 6.72 4.04
CA ALA A 68 -14.35 7.54 5.12
C ALA A 68 -14.20 6.75 6.44
N ALA A 69 -15.10 5.80 6.70
CA ALA A 69 -15.04 4.98 7.91
C ALA A 69 -13.89 3.97 7.83
N LEU A 70 -13.65 3.38 6.66
CA LEU A 70 -12.50 2.52 6.42
C LEU A 70 -11.19 3.29 6.55
N LYS A 71 -11.14 4.51 5.98
CA LYS A 71 -9.98 5.39 6.10
C LYS A 71 -9.64 5.67 7.55
N LYS A 72 -10.63 6.08 8.35
CA LYS A 72 -10.42 6.31 9.78
C LYS A 72 -9.96 5.04 10.48
N LEU A 73 -10.62 3.89 10.24
CA LEU A 73 -10.29 2.61 10.84
C LEU A 73 -8.80 2.24 10.61
N TYR A 74 -8.33 2.33 9.36
CA TYR A 74 -6.97 1.95 9.02
C TYR A 74 -5.93 2.97 9.49
N SER A 75 -6.21 4.27 9.34
CA SER A 75 -5.29 5.31 9.81
C SER A 75 -5.09 5.32 11.33
N ASP A 76 -6.12 4.97 12.09
CA ASP A 76 -6.04 4.94 13.55
C ASP A 76 -5.31 3.68 14.07
N ASN A 77 -5.39 2.56 13.36
CA ASN A 77 -5.02 1.25 13.91
C ASN A 77 -3.82 0.59 13.25
N TYR A 78 -3.31 1.12 12.14
CA TYR A 78 -2.17 0.57 11.42
C TYR A 78 -1.12 1.65 11.14
N GLU A 79 0.13 1.22 10.99
CA GLU A 79 1.12 1.99 10.26
C GLU A 79 0.95 1.65 8.77
N LEU A 80 0.61 2.68 7.98
CA LEU A 80 0.26 2.51 6.58
C LEU A 80 1.51 2.67 5.71
N VAL A 81 1.88 1.61 5.00
CA VAL A 81 3.07 1.57 4.16
C VAL A 81 2.69 1.34 2.70
N TYR A 82 3.21 2.17 1.82
CA TYR A 82 3.06 1.98 0.37
C TYR A 82 4.42 1.63 -0.26
N VAL A 83 4.39 0.64 -1.15
CA VAL A 83 5.56 0.17 -1.89
C VAL A 83 5.17 0.03 -3.36
N ASP A 84 5.97 0.61 -4.24
CA ASP A 84 5.85 0.36 -5.68
C ASP A 84 6.60 -0.94 -6.03
N ALA A 85 5.85 -1.95 -6.47
CA ALA A 85 6.38 -3.28 -6.76
C ALA A 85 7.41 -3.31 -7.92
N GLU A 86 7.56 -2.23 -8.67
CA GLU A 86 8.51 -2.10 -9.79
C GLU A 86 9.64 -1.08 -9.50
N SER A 87 9.62 -0.44 -8.33
CA SER A 87 10.56 0.63 -7.99
C SER A 87 11.93 0.09 -7.58
N GLY A 88 12.98 0.73 -8.11
CA GLY A 88 14.37 0.53 -7.67
C GLY A 88 14.74 1.25 -6.36
N LYS A 89 13.79 1.94 -5.70
CA LYS A 89 14.02 2.62 -4.44
C LYS A 89 14.46 1.63 -3.36
N ARG A 90 15.51 1.98 -2.61
CA ARG A 90 16.06 1.11 -1.57
C ARG A 90 15.30 1.24 -0.26
N LEU A 91 15.19 0.12 0.43
CA LEU A 91 14.64 -0.02 1.77
C LEU A 91 15.50 -0.96 2.61
N THR A 92 15.28 -0.99 3.92
CA THR A 92 16.01 -1.83 4.87
C THR A 92 15.05 -2.79 5.57
N LEU A 93 15.31 -4.09 5.45
CA LEU A 93 14.54 -5.13 6.12
C LEU A 93 14.79 -5.13 7.65
N PRO A 94 13.92 -5.77 8.46
CA PRO A 94 14.16 -5.96 9.90
C PRO A 94 15.52 -6.61 10.22
N SER A 95 16.03 -7.45 9.32
CA SER A 95 17.36 -8.09 9.42
C SER A 95 18.53 -7.13 9.24
N GLY A 96 18.30 -5.89 8.79
CA GLY A 96 19.33 -4.94 8.37
C GLY A 96 19.76 -5.07 6.90
N GLU A 97 19.26 -6.07 6.18
CA GLU A 97 19.54 -6.23 4.75
C GLU A 97 18.92 -5.08 3.94
N ARG A 98 19.68 -4.54 2.99
CA ARG A 98 19.22 -3.49 2.08
C ARG A 98 18.85 -4.08 0.73
N ILE A 99 17.58 -3.92 0.36
CA ILE A 99 17.01 -4.38 -0.91
C ILE A 99 16.26 -3.24 -1.59
N THR A 100 15.76 -3.48 -2.80
CA THR A 100 14.85 -2.55 -3.48
C THR A 100 13.39 -2.86 -3.15
N GLU A 101 12.49 -1.91 -3.42
CA GLU A 101 11.05 -2.13 -3.33
C GLU A 101 10.59 -3.27 -4.25
N ALA A 102 11.15 -3.34 -5.48
CA ALA A 102 10.88 -4.44 -6.41
C ALA A 102 11.34 -5.80 -5.86
N GLU A 103 12.52 -5.87 -5.22
CA GLU A 103 13.01 -7.10 -4.58
C GLU A 103 12.12 -7.51 -3.39
N LEU A 104 11.60 -6.56 -2.61
CA LEU A 104 10.62 -6.86 -1.57
C LEU A 104 9.33 -7.41 -2.18
N GLY A 105 8.86 -6.81 -3.28
CA GLY A 105 7.72 -7.31 -4.04
C GLY A 105 7.93 -8.76 -4.50
N ALA A 106 9.09 -9.07 -5.07
CA ALA A 106 9.43 -10.43 -5.50
C ALA A 106 9.44 -11.44 -4.34
N ARG A 107 10.02 -11.09 -3.20
CA ARG A 107 10.04 -11.93 -1.98
C ARG A 107 8.65 -12.20 -1.41
N LEU A 108 7.75 -11.23 -1.50
CA LEU A 108 6.37 -11.36 -1.06
C LEU A 108 5.43 -11.83 -2.19
N GLN A 109 5.97 -12.24 -3.33
CA GLN A 109 5.22 -12.75 -4.49
C GLN A 109 4.18 -11.74 -5.00
N ALA A 110 4.52 -10.44 -5.03
CA ALA A 110 3.69 -9.37 -5.54
C ALA A 110 3.68 -9.35 -7.08
N PHE A 111 3.39 -10.51 -7.69
CA PHE A 111 3.33 -10.65 -9.16
C PHE A 111 2.10 -9.98 -9.79
N ALA A 112 1.09 -9.67 -8.97
CA ALA A 112 -0.09 -8.92 -9.35
C ALA A 112 -0.38 -7.85 -8.30
N THR A 113 -0.80 -6.67 -8.77
CA THR A 113 -1.20 -5.55 -7.91
C THR A 113 -2.67 -5.19 -8.16
N PRO A 114 -3.38 -4.69 -7.13
CA PRO A 114 -2.90 -4.46 -5.77
C PRO A 114 -2.60 -5.75 -5.01
N LEU A 115 -1.59 -5.72 -4.13
CA LEU A 115 -1.37 -6.75 -3.12
C LEU A 115 -1.35 -6.08 -1.75
N PHE A 116 -2.11 -6.61 -0.81
CA PHE A 116 -2.17 -6.13 0.57
C PHE A 116 -1.50 -7.13 1.49
N VAL A 117 -0.55 -6.68 2.30
CA VAL A 117 0.18 -7.51 3.24
C VAL A 117 0.03 -6.93 4.64
N TYR A 118 -0.30 -7.78 5.59
CA TYR A 118 -0.35 -7.41 7.00
C TYR A 118 0.86 -7.99 7.70
N LEU A 119 1.58 -7.12 8.41
CA LEU A 119 2.78 -7.51 9.16
C LEU A 119 2.59 -7.20 10.65
N THR A 120 3.31 -7.94 11.49
CA THR A 120 3.47 -7.58 12.90
C THR A 120 4.24 -6.26 13.04
N PRO A 121 4.23 -5.62 14.22
CA PRO A 121 5.07 -4.45 14.47
C PRO A 121 6.58 -4.71 14.28
N GLN A 122 7.01 -5.97 14.31
CA GLN A 122 8.38 -6.40 14.07
C GLN A 122 8.70 -6.62 12.60
N GLY A 123 7.67 -6.66 11.74
CA GLY A 123 7.80 -6.87 10.29
C GLY A 123 7.58 -8.32 9.83
N ASP A 124 7.14 -9.22 10.72
CA ASP A 124 6.80 -10.59 10.35
C ASP A 124 5.46 -10.66 9.64
N LYS A 125 5.37 -11.47 8.60
CA LYS A 125 4.15 -11.59 7.81
C LYS A 125 3.03 -12.30 8.57
N ILE A 126 1.87 -11.63 8.69
CA ILE A 126 0.62 -12.21 9.22
C ILE A 126 -0.17 -12.86 8.08
N MET A 127 -0.46 -12.11 7.03
CA MET A 127 -1.18 -12.59 5.85
C MET A 127 -0.93 -11.70 4.64
N GLN A 128 -1.30 -12.20 3.45
CA GLN A 128 -1.30 -11.40 2.22
C GLN A 128 -2.53 -11.71 1.38
N ILE A 129 -3.08 -10.68 0.74
CA ILE A 129 -4.33 -10.74 0.00
C ILE A 129 -4.15 -10.06 -1.35
N PRO A 130 -4.18 -10.77 -2.47
CA PRO A 130 -4.05 -10.19 -3.79
C PRO A 130 -5.38 -9.66 -4.35
N GLY A 131 -5.28 -8.68 -5.23
CA GLY A 131 -6.38 -8.17 -6.04
C GLY A 131 -7.38 -7.28 -5.30
N PHE A 132 -8.37 -6.81 -6.04
CA PHE A 132 -9.45 -5.97 -5.52
C PHE A 132 -10.16 -6.60 -4.32
N LYS A 133 -10.45 -5.79 -3.31
CA LYS A 133 -11.22 -6.16 -2.11
C LYS A 133 -12.21 -5.05 -1.77
N THR A 134 -13.35 -5.45 -1.23
CA THR A 134 -14.42 -4.53 -0.81
C THR A 134 -14.11 -3.89 0.56
N VAL A 135 -14.88 -2.86 0.91
CA VAL A 135 -14.84 -2.26 2.27
C VAL A 135 -15.11 -3.31 3.35
N GLN A 136 -16.06 -4.24 3.09
CA GLN A 136 -16.41 -5.29 4.05
C GLN A 136 -15.26 -6.28 4.24
N ASP A 137 -14.57 -6.66 3.16
CA ASP A 137 -13.40 -7.54 3.24
C ASP A 137 -12.32 -6.92 4.15
N PHE A 138 -12.02 -5.62 3.95
CA PHE A 138 -11.03 -4.93 4.78
C PHE A 138 -11.45 -4.80 6.26
N ARG A 139 -12.73 -4.64 6.55
CA ARG A 139 -13.25 -4.69 7.93
C ARG A 139 -13.07 -6.07 8.56
N ASP A 140 -13.24 -7.12 7.76
CA ASP A 140 -13.05 -8.49 8.22
C ASP A 140 -11.58 -8.82 8.45
N TYR A 141 -10.70 -8.35 7.58
CA TYR A 141 -9.25 -8.49 7.76
C TYR A 141 -8.77 -7.71 8.99
N ASP A 142 -9.28 -6.51 9.23
CA ASP A 142 -8.99 -5.74 10.42
C ASP A 142 -9.36 -6.52 11.70
N ARG A 143 -10.57 -7.09 11.75
CA ARG A 143 -10.99 -7.92 12.89
C ARG A 143 -10.10 -9.15 13.08
N TYR A 144 -9.72 -9.81 12.00
CA TYR A 144 -8.83 -10.96 12.03
C TYR A 144 -7.44 -10.61 12.59
N VAL A 145 -6.85 -9.53 12.11
CA VAL A 145 -5.50 -9.11 12.48
C VAL A 145 -5.46 -8.54 13.89
N ARG A 146 -6.26 -7.49 14.17
CA ARG A 146 -6.25 -6.82 15.47
C ARG A 146 -6.87 -7.65 16.58
N GLY A 147 -7.80 -8.54 16.28
CA GLY A 147 -8.31 -9.53 17.22
C GLY A 147 -7.33 -10.65 17.54
N GLY A 148 -6.17 -10.70 16.88
CA GLY A 148 -5.15 -11.72 17.10
C GLY A 148 -5.55 -13.14 16.64
N TYR A 149 -6.63 -13.26 15.86
CA TYR A 149 -7.14 -14.56 15.42
C TYR A 149 -6.16 -15.34 14.55
N TYR A 150 -5.26 -14.64 13.84
CA TYR A 150 -4.20 -15.25 13.02
C TYR A 150 -3.26 -16.17 13.82
N LYS A 151 -3.22 -16.04 15.14
CA LYS A 151 -2.43 -16.90 16.02
C LYS A 151 -3.06 -18.28 16.25
N GLN A 152 -4.35 -18.43 15.94
CA GLN A 152 -5.14 -19.61 16.29
C GLN A 152 -5.81 -20.29 15.10
N LYS A 153 -6.13 -19.55 14.04
CA LYS A 153 -6.86 -20.04 12.88
C LYS A 153 -6.44 -19.30 11.60
N THR A 154 -6.65 -19.94 10.47
CA THR A 154 -6.46 -19.31 9.16
C THR A 154 -7.53 -18.26 8.89
N LEU A 155 -7.28 -17.35 7.95
CA LEU A 155 -8.27 -16.36 7.53
C LEU A 155 -9.56 -17.05 7.03
N LEU A 156 -9.44 -18.13 6.25
CA LEU A 156 -10.60 -18.87 5.75
C LEU A 156 -11.46 -19.41 6.90
N GLN A 157 -10.86 -20.10 7.87
CA GLN A 157 -11.56 -20.60 9.06
C GLN A 157 -12.21 -19.49 9.87
N PHE A 158 -11.58 -18.31 9.90
CA PHE A 158 -12.17 -17.15 10.58
C PHE A 158 -13.40 -16.61 9.84
N LEU A 159 -13.36 -16.54 8.51
CA LEU A 159 -14.47 -16.06 7.68
C LEU A 159 -15.64 -17.05 7.67
N ASP A 160 -15.38 -18.34 7.58
CA ASP A 160 -16.40 -19.40 7.60
C ASP A 160 -17.15 -19.44 8.95
N GLY A 161 -16.49 -19.17 10.04
CA GLY A 161 -17.10 -19.14 11.38
C GLY A 161 -17.98 -17.90 11.65
N LYS A 162 -18.22 -17.06 10.65
CA LYS A 162 -19.15 -15.92 10.70
C LYS A 162 -20.52 -16.21 10.09
N SER A 163 -20.71 -17.41 9.51
CA SER A 163 -21.94 -17.83 8.86
C SER A 163 -23.02 -18.21 9.87
#